data_d2eecae39b69f356b3ccb75df7b51f26
#
_entry.id   d2eecae39b69f356b3ccb75df7b51f26
#
_cell.length_a   1.000
_cell.length_b   1.000
_cell.length_c   1.000
_cell.angle_alpha   90.00
_cell.angle_beta   90.00
_cell.angle_gamma   90.00
#
_symmetry.space_group_name_H-M   'P 1'
#
loop_
_entity.id
_entity.type
_entity.pdbx_description
1 polymer ?
#
loop_
_entity_poly.entity_id
_entity_poly.type
_entity_poly.pdbx_seq_one_letter_code
_entity_poly.pdbx_strand_id
1 'polypeptide(L)'
;MKRIKKYFLLPVLFTVVLSIYNFAPEGKQTEKKVVALDYFFNHEMKKNAEGKEYQYHYVWEDKENSGFSDLGALIESLGAALYKIPKAPMFAELKNVSIYIIVDPDTPQESPNPNYISDSSIVEIVTWVKQGGVLMLMANDIDNCEFEHLNRLSEKFGIHFNEVSRNKVFGTNYDMGRFDKFPNHPIFKNITNIYLKEISTLTLKAPAKPILVDYNDVVMAGSKFGKGFVFAVGDPWLYNEYFDHKKLPEDFQNFEAAKNLFQWLLNKATIIN
;
A
#
# COMPACT_ATOMS: atom_id res chain seq x y z
N MET A 1 5.34 -52.03 89.96
CA MET A 1 6.32 -51.56 88.93
C MET A 1 5.56 -51.28 87.64
N LYS A 2 5.24 -49.99 87.31
CA LYS A 2 4.56 -49.60 86.03
C LYS A 2 5.65 -49.06 85.09
N ARG A 3 5.76 -49.73 83.92
CA ARG A 3 6.68 -49.28 82.87
C ARG A 3 5.98 -48.16 82.05
N ILE A 4 6.64 -47.00 82.01
CA ILE A 4 6.26 -45.84 81.23
C ILE A 4 6.87 -46.01 79.80
N LYS A 5 6.02 -46.11 78.77
CA LYS A 5 6.48 -46.09 77.39
C LYS A 5 6.67 -44.61 76.97
N LYS A 6 7.91 -44.25 76.62
CA LYS A 6 8.22 -42.99 75.99
C LYS A 6 7.90 -43.07 74.49
N TYR A 7 7.00 -42.22 74.00
CA TYR A 7 6.80 -42.00 72.58
C TYR A 7 7.73 -40.92 72.09
N PHE A 8 8.57 -41.27 71.11
CA PHE A 8 9.40 -40.33 70.40
C PHE A 8 8.54 -39.73 69.29
N LEU A 9 8.27 -38.40 69.36
CA LEU A 9 7.68 -37.67 68.22
C LEU A 9 8.83 -37.23 67.30
N LEU A 10 8.80 -37.75 66.04
CA LEU A 10 9.64 -37.25 64.95
C LEU A 10 8.99 -36.01 64.41
N PRO A 11 9.68 -34.86 64.25
CA PRO A 11 9.11 -33.74 63.54
C PRO A 11 9.19 -33.98 62.01
N VAL A 12 8.02 -33.99 61.37
CA VAL A 12 7.90 -34.01 59.90
C VAL A 12 8.17 -32.58 59.42
N LEU A 13 9.34 -32.36 58.81
CA LEU A 13 9.70 -31.11 58.16
C LEU A 13 8.93 -31.01 56.83
N PHE A 14 7.91 -30.17 56.76
CA PHE A 14 7.20 -29.85 55.51
C PHE A 14 8.05 -28.81 54.76
N THR A 15 8.76 -29.26 53.71
CA THR A 15 9.46 -28.37 52.76
C THR A 15 8.46 -27.85 51.78
N VAL A 16 8.02 -26.59 51.91
CA VAL A 16 7.21 -25.89 50.92
C VAL A 16 8.15 -25.47 49.79
N VAL A 17 8.08 -26.20 48.67
CA VAL A 17 8.75 -25.78 47.43
C VAL A 17 7.89 -24.68 46.77
N LEU A 18 8.25 -23.41 46.97
CA LEU A 18 7.69 -22.30 46.19
C LEU A 18 8.22 -22.41 44.76
N SER A 19 7.42 -22.91 43.83
CA SER A 19 7.67 -22.82 42.40
C SER A 19 7.47 -21.37 41.98
N ILE A 20 8.56 -20.63 41.82
CA ILE A 20 8.53 -19.30 41.23
C ILE A 20 8.30 -19.49 39.74
N TYR A 21 7.05 -19.38 39.30
CA TYR A 21 6.73 -19.21 37.87
C TYR A 21 7.24 -17.85 37.42
N ASN A 22 8.39 -17.84 36.74
CA ASN A 22 8.83 -16.68 35.99
C ASN A 22 7.84 -16.51 34.81
N PHE A 23 6.85 -15.64 34.97
CA PHE A 23 6.12 -15.09 33.84
C PHE A 23 7.12 -14.24 33.05
N ALA A 24 7.66 -14.79 31.96
CA ALA A 24 8.27 -13.97 30.94
C ALA A 24 7.20 -12.95 30.48
N PRO A 25 7.54 -11.65 30.37
CA PRO A 25 6.57 -10.69 29.89
C PRO A 25 6.14 -11.16 28.48
N GLU A 26 4.84 -11.40 28.27
CA GLU A 26 4.29 -11.60 26.95
C GLU A 26 4.77 -10.44 26.08
N GLY A 27 5.63 -10.74 25.10
CA GLY A 27 6.07 -9.75 24.14
C GLY A 27 4.81 -9.14 23.52
N LYS A 28 4.66 -7.80 23.62
CA LYS A 28 3.58 -7.09 22.92
C LYS A 28 3.53 -7.62 21.50
N GLN A 29 2.52 -8.42 21.20
CA GLN A 29 2.27 -8.86 19.83
C GLN A 29 2.05 -7.57 19.03
N THR A 30 3.02 -7.19 18.21
CA THR A 30 2.92 -6.01 17.36
C THR A 30 1.76 -6.26 16.42
N GLU A 31 0.70 -5.46 16.53
CA GLU A 31 -0.45 -5.57 15.64
C GLU A 31 0.01 -5.54 14.19
N LYS A 32 -0.43 -6.53 13.41
CA LYS A 32 -0.04 -6.70 12.02
C LYS A 32 -0.58 -5.53 11.21
N LYS A 33 0.28 -4.82 10.49
CA LYS A 33 -0.15 -3.75 9.60
C LYS A 33 -1.01 -4.28 8.47
N VAL A 34 -2.01 -3.51 8.07
CA VAL A 34 -2.97 -3.88 7.02
C VAL A 34 -2.79 -2.95 5.83
N VAL A 35 -2.60 -3.52 4.65
CA VAL A 35 -2.59 -2.81 3.37
C VAL A 35 -3.89 -3.09 2.65
N ALA A 36 -4.71 -2.07 2.50
CA ALA A 36 -5.98 -2.15 1.79
C ALA A 36 -5.82 -1.63 0.36
N LEU A 37 -6.45 -2.33 -0.57
CA LEU A 37 -6.56 -1.91 -1.97
C LEU A 37 -8.01 -1.51 -2.25
N ASP A 38 -8.19 -0.44 -2.97
CA ASP A 38 -9.48 -0.01 -3.48
C ASP A 38 -10.03 -1.02 -4.49
N TYR A 39 -11.32 -1.33 -4.36
CA TYR A 39 -12.10 -2.19 -5.27
C TYR A 39 -13.41 -1.49 -5.64
N PHE A 40 -13.53 -0.20 -5.34
CA PHE A 40 -14.74 0.57 -5.54
C PHE A 40 -14.58 1.62 -6.63
N PHE A 41 -13.50 2.40 -6.62
CA PHE A 41 -13.25 3.44 -7.61
C PHE A 41 -12.63 2.86 -8.89
N ASN A 42 -11.78 1.83 -8.77
CA ASN A 42 -11.42 0.94 -9.86
C ASN A 42 -12.32 -0.31 -9.75
N HIS A 43 -13.22 -0.49 -10.68
CA HIS A 43 -14.24 -1.55 -10.62
C HIS A 43 -14.54 -2.16 -12.00
N GLU A 44 -13.51 -2.39 -12.77
CA GLU A 44 -13.65 -3.04 -14.06
C GLU A 44 -14.08 -4.49 -13.93
N MET A 45 -15.05 -4.90 -14.77
CA MET A 45 -15.64 -6.24 -14.75
C MET A 45 -15.47 -6.94 -16.09
N LYS A 46 -15.12 -8.22 -16.05
CA LYS A 46 -15.14 -9.09 -17.23
C LYS A 46 -15.82 -10.41 -16.91
N LYS A 47 -16.20 -11.17 -17.96
CA LYS A 47 -16.82 -12.49 -17.83
C LYS A 47 -15.79 -13.57 -18.07
N ASN A 48 -15.81 -14.61 -17.23
CA ASN A 48 -15.05 -15.82 -17.47
C ASN A 48 -15.71 -16.71 -18.56
N ALA A 49 -15.11 -17.86 -18.86
CA ALA A 49 -15.61 -18.80 -19.87
C ALA A 49 -17.03 -19.33 -19.57
N GLU A 50 -17.42 -19.37 -18.29
CA GLU A 50 -18.74 -19.79 -17.82
C GLU A 50 -19.76 -18.64 -17.82
N GLY A 51 -19.37 -17.43 -18.24
CA GLY A 51 -20.22 -16.24 -18.26
C GLY A 51 -20.40 -15.56 -16.91
N LYS A 52 -19.66 -15.98 -15.87
CA LYS A 52 -19.68 -15.35 -14.54
C LYS A 52 -18.83 -14.09 -14.54
N GLU A 53 -19.40 -12.98 -14.07
CA GLU A 53 -18.68 -11.71 -13.91
C GLU A 53 -17.70 -11.77 -12.73
N TYR A 54 -16.54 -11.16 -12.93
CA TYR A 54 -15.52 -10.97 -11.90
C TYR A 54 -14.74 -9.68 -12.15
N GLN A 55 -14.29 -9.06 -11.06
CA GLN A 55 -13.45 -7.87 -11.12
C GLN A 55 -12.02 -8.24 -11.51
N TYR A 56 -11.44 -7.46 -12.39
CA TYR A 56 -10.06 -7.63 -12.84
C TYR A 56 -9.36 -6.27 -12.84
N HIS A 57 -8.13 -6.20 -13.33
CA HIS A 57 -7.33 -4.98 -13.42
C HIS A 57 -6.99 -4.39 -12.05
N TYR A 58 -5.72 -4.36 -11.71
CA TYR A 58 -5.17 -3.90 -10.42
C TYR A 58 -5.80 -4.48 -9.15
N VAL A 59 -6.29 -5.72 -9.18
CA VAL A 59 -6.84 -6.40 -8.01
C VAL A 59 -5.93 -7.52 -7.51
N TRP A 60 -6.00 -7.86 -6.21
CA TRP A 60 -5.12 -8.87 -5.58
C TRP A 60 -5.26 -10.28 -6.19
N GLU A 61 -6.44 -10.64 -6.68
CA GLU A 61 -6.70 -11.96 -7.28
C GLU A 61 -6.29 -12.06 -8.73
N ASP A 62 -6.13 -10.92 -9.41
CA ASP A 62 -5.77 -10.91 -10.82
C ASP A 62 -4.29 -11.30 -10.99
N LYS A 63 -4.07 -12.45 -11.64
CA LYS A 63 -2.76 -13.01 -11.97
C LYS A 63 -2.30 -12.68 -13.38
N GLU A 64 -3.17 -12.05 -14.16
CA GLU A 64 -2.84 -11.60 -15.50
C GLU A 64 -1.90 -10.39 -15.47
N ASN A 65 -1.52 -9.91 -16.61
CA ASN A 65 -0.52 -8.85 -16.77
C ASN A 65 -0.81 -7.60 -15.93
N SER A 66 -2.06 -7.14 -15.96
CA SER A 66 -2.49 -5.92 -15.25
C SER A 66 -2.90 -6.13 -13.80
N GLY A 67 -2.77 -7.35 -13.26
CA GLY A 67 -3.14 -7.65 -11.89
C GLY A 67 -2.09 -7.23 -10.85
N PHE A 68 -2.49 -7.27 -9.59
CA PHE A 68 -1.64 -6.95 -8.43
C PHE A 68 -1.34 -8.18 -7.54
N SER A 69 -1.48 -9.41 -8.08
CA SER A 69 -1.21 -10.61 -7.28
C SER A 69 0.24 -10.69 -6.79
N ASP A 70 1.21 -10.29 -7.61
CA ASP A 70 2.62 -10.33 -7.24
C ASP A 70 2.98 -9.22 -6.23
N LEU A 71 2.36 -8.04 -6.38
CA LEU A 71 2.44 -6.97 -5.38
C LEU A 71 1.86 -7.42 -4.03
N GLY A 72 0.71 -8.11 -4.05
CA GLY A 72 0.11 -8.69 -2.85
C GLY A 72 1.05 -9.66 -2.14
N ALA A 73 1.66 -10.60 -2.88
CA ALA A 73 2.63 -11.54 -2.35
C ALA A 73 3.87 -10.83 -1.73
N LEU A 74 4.36 -9.77 -2.37
CA LEU A 74 5.44 -8.95 -1.81
C LEU A 74 5.03 -8.33 -0.47
N ILE A 75 3.85 -7.70 -0.40
CA ILE A 75 3.35 -7.03 0.81
C ILE A 75 3.20 -8.03 1.97
N GLU A 76 2.68 -9.22 1.69
CA GLU A 76 2.58 -10.30 2.70
C GLU A 76 3.97 -10.78 3.16
N SER A 77 4.95 -10.87 2.25
CA SER A 77 6.34 -11.22 2.59
C SER A 77 7.00 -10.19 3.52
N LEU A 78 6.54 -8.93 3.49
CA LEU A 78 6.96 -7.86 4.40
C LEU A 78 6.23 -7.89 5.76
N GLY A 79 5.37 -8.89 5.99
CA GLY A 79 4.66 -9.10 7.25
C GLY A 79 3.35 -8.33 7.39
N ALA A 80 2.87 -7.64 6.34
CA ALA A 80 1.57 -7.00 6.35
C ALA A 80 0.44 -7.96 5.94
N ALA A 81 -0.81 -7.61 6.26
CA ALA A 81 -2.00 -8.32 5.77
C ALA A 81 -2.62 -7.55 4.61
N LEU A 82 -3.22 -8.26 3.68
CA LEU A 82 -3.99 -7.66 2.59
C LEU A 82 -5.46 -7.49 3.00
N TYR A 83 -6.07 -6.42 2.52
CA TYR A 83 -7.50 -6.14 2.70
C TYR A 83 -8.08 -5.56 1.39
N LYS A 84 -9.40 -5.62 1.22
CA LYS A 84 -10.12 -5.04 0.08
C LYS A 84 -11.15 -4.05 0.59
N ILE A 85 -11.29 -2.93 -0.10
CA ILE A 85 -12.36 -1.96 0.15
C ILE A 85 -13.31 -1.94 -1.05
N PRO A 86 -14.38 -2.78 -1.02
CA PRO A 86 -15.29 -2.94 -2.15
C PRO A 86 -16.46 -1.95 -2.17
N LYS A 87 -16.44 -0.96 -1.29
CA LYS A 87 -17.48 0.07 -1.14
C LYS A 87 -16.82 1.41 -0.91
N ALA A 88 -17.61 2.50 -1.04
CA ALA A 88 -17.14 3.83 -0.68
C ALA A 88 -16.47 3.81 0.71
N PRO A 89 -15.21 4.27 0.83
CA PRO A 89 -14.43 4.14 2.05
C PRO A 89 -15.06 4.97 3.18
N MET A 90 -15.10 4.37 4.37
CA MET A 90 -15.56 5.02 5.60
C MET A 90 -14.44 5.00 6.65
N PHE A 91 -14.34 6.04 7.46
CA PHE A 91 -13.36 6.13 8.54
C PHE A 91 -13.42 4.92 9.49
N ALA A 92 -14.61 4.44 9.80
CA ALA A 92 -14.83 3.29 10.67
C ALA A 92 -14.14 2.01 10.15
N GLU A 93 -13.99 1.85 8.83
CA GLU A 93 -13.26 0.76 8.19
C GLU A 93 -11.78 1.11 8.06
N LEU A 94 -11.46 2.30 7.57
CA LEU A 94 -10.10 2.78 7.36
C LEU A 94 -9.26 2.84 8.64
N LYS A 95 -9.86 3.05 9.83
CA LYS A 95 -9.11 3.07 11.10
C LYS A 95 -8.32 1.79 11.38
N ASN A 96 -8.74 0.65 10.81
CA ASN A 96 -8.06 -0.64 10.92
C ASN A 96 -7.01 -0.85 9.80
N VAL A 97 -6.87 0.10 8.88
CA VAL A 97 -5.98 0.07 7.73
C VAL A 97 -4.75 0.92 8.01
N SER A 98 -3.57 0.41 7.68
CA SER A 98 -2.29 1.11 7.81
C SER A 98 -1.93 1.87 6.53
N ILE A 99 -2.16 1.24 5.36
CA ILE A 99 -1.96 1.81 4.03
C ILE A 99 -3.21 1.55 3.21
N TYR A 100 -3.77 2.58 2.59
CA TYR A 100 -4.86 2.48 1.61
C TYR A 100 -4.36 2.90 0.23
N ILE A 101 -4.53 2.01 -0.74
CA ILE A 101 -4.11 2.20 -2.13
C ILE A 101 -5.36 2.48 -2.97
N ILE A 102 -5.37 3.63 -3.63
CA ILE A 102 -6.30 3.95 -4.71
C ILE A 102 -5.47 3.98 -5.99
N VAL A 103 -5.87 3.18 -6.95
CA VAL A 103 -5.18 3.03 -8.24
C VAL A 103 -6.19 3.22 -9.35
N ASP A 104 -5.84 4.05 -10.32
CA ASP A 104 -6.50 4.16 -11.63
C ASP A 104 -8.05 4.17 -11.53
N PRO A 105 -8.67 5.18 -10.89
CA PRO A 105 -10.12 5.28 -10.84
C PRO A 105 -10.73 5.26 -12.23
N ASP A 106 -11.78 4.45 -12.42
CA ASP A 106 -12.39 4.16 -13.72
C ASP A 106 -12.96 5.40 -14.40
N THR A 107 -12.71 5.49 -15.69
CA THR A 107 -13.41 6.39 -16.61
C THR A 107 -14.71 5.75 -17.13
N PRO A 108 -15.64 6.54 -17.72
CA PRO A 108 -16.82 5.97 -18.39
C PRO A 108 -16.53 5.05 -19.57
N GLN A 109 -15.31 5.08 -20.12
CA GLN A 109 -14.86 4.18 -21.19
C GLN A 109 -14.53 2.78 -20.67
N GLU A 110 -14.04 2.68 -19.45
CA GLU A 110 -13.65 1.42 -18.78
C GLU A 110 -14.83 0.79 -18.04
N SER A 111 -15.59 1.61 -17.35
CA SER A 111 -16.78 1.18 -16.61
C SER A 111 -17.99 2.03 -16.99
N PRO A 112 -19.09 1.46 -17.50
CA PRO A 112 -20.26 2.23 -17.96
C PRO A 112 -20.91 3.12 -16.87
N ASN A 113 -20.73 2.78 -15.61
CA ASN A 113 -21.22 3.53 -14.45
C ASN A 113 -20.11 3.57 -13.37
N PRO A 114 -19.06 4.37 -13.58
CA PRO A 114 -17.95 4.40 -12.65
C PRO A 114 -18.35 4.98 -11.29
N ASN A 115 -17.69 4.51 -10.26
CA ASN A 115 -17.84 5.01 -8.90
C ASN A 115 -16.87 6.18 -8.68
N TYR A 116 -17.38 7.39 -8.62
CA TYR A 116 -16.53 8.57 -8.40
C TYR A 116 -16.21 8.82 -6.92
N ILE A 117 -15.03 9.40 -6.67
CA ILE A 117 -14.62 9.82 -5.32
C ILE A 117 -15.51 10.99 -4.86
N SER A 118 -16.50 10.70 -4.05
CA SER A 118 -17.47 11.67 -3.56
C SER A 118 -16.90 12.60 -2.49
N ASP A 119 -17.56 13.74 -2.23
CA ASP A 119 -17.18 14.63 -1.13
C ASP A 119 -17.18 13.93 0.23
N SER A 120 -18.12 13.02 0.46
CA SER A 120 -18.12 12.21 1.69
C SER A 120 -16.90 11.29 1.78
N SER A 121 -16.53 10.59 0.69
CA SER A 121 -15.32 9.78 0.65
C SER A 121 -14.06 10.60 0.90
N ILE A 122 -13.99 11.82 0.34
CA ILE A 122 -12.87 12.74 0.59
C ILE A 122 -12.75 13.07 2.08
N VAL A 123 -13.86 13.41 2.75
CA VAL A 123 -13.87 13.74 4.19
C VAL A 123 -13.37 12.55 5.03
N GLU A 124 -13.84 11.35 4.75
CA GLU A 124 -13.45 10.11 5.45
C GLU A 124 -11.95 9.82 5.28
N ILE A 125 -11.45 9.84 4.03
CA ILE A 125 -10.04 9.57 3.71
C ILE A 125 -9.14 10.65 4.34
N VAL A 126 -9.48 11.94 4.18
CA VAL A 126 -8.67 13.05 4.73
C VAL A 126 -8.60 12.98 6.26
N THR A 127 -9.71 12.64 6.90
CA THR A 127 -9.77 12.47 8.37
C THR A 127 -8.87 11.32 8.81
N TRP A 128 -8.92 10.20 8.09
CA TRP A 128 -8.09 9.03 8.37
C TRP A 128 -6.59 9.31 8.17
N VAL A 129 -6.19 9.94 7.06
CA VAL A 129 -4.79 10.34 6.84
C VAL A 129 -4.33 11.28 7.94
N LYS A 130 -5.14 12.29 8.33
CA LYS A 130 -4.80 13.24 9.40
C LYS A 130 -4.49 12.54 10.73
N GLN A 131 -5.12 11.39 11.01
CA GLN A 131 -4.93 10.60 12.23
C GLN A 131 -3.75 9.62 12.17
N GLY A 132 -3.13 9.40 11.02
CA GLY A 132 -1.92 8.57 10.92
C GLY A 132 -1.93 7.54 9.80
N GLY A 133 -3.01 7.44 9.04
CA GLY A 133 -3.09 6.58 7.86
C GLY A 133 -2.12 7.00 6.75
N VAL A 134 -1.70 6.04 5.94
CA VAL A 134 -0.88 6.27 4.75
C VAL A 134 -1.72 6.03 3.50
N LEU A 135 -1.97 7.08 2.73
CA LEU A 135 -2.67 7.00 1.45
C LEU A 135 -1.64 6.86 0.33
N MET A 136 -1.85 5.90 -0.56
CA MET A 136 -1.11 5.75 -1.81
C MET A 136 -2.05 5.99 -2.98
N LEU A 137 -1.74 7.00 -3.79
CA LEU A 137 -2.48 7.35 -4.99
C LEU A 137 -1.62 7.00 -6.21
N MET A 138 -2.13 6.15 -7.07
CA MET A 138 -1.55 5.82 -8.35
C MET A 138 -2.55 6.21 -9.43
N ALA A 139 -2.23 7.23 -10.24
CA ALA A 139 -3.02 7.55 -11.41
C ALA A 139 -2.50 6.75 -12.62
N ASN A 140 -3.09 6.96 -13.74
CA ASN A 140 -2.64 6.55 -15.05
C ASN A 140 -2.53 7.80 -15.93
N ASP A 141 -2.34 7.67 -17.24
CA ASP A 141 -2.27 8.82 -18.14
C ASP A 141 -3.68 9.32 -18.56
N ILE A 142 -3.68 10.41 -19.32
CA ILE A 142 -4.91 10.95 -19.91
C ILE A 142 -5.62 9.87 -20.73
N ASP A 143 -6.94 9.85 -20.66
CA ASP A 143 -7.88 8.88 -21.27
C ASP A 143 -8.00 7.54 -20.51
N ASN A 144 -7.12 7.24 -19.56
CA ASN A 144 -7.16 5.99 -18.79
C ASN A 144 -7.48 6.20 -17.30
N CYS A 145 -7.49 7.41 -16.76
CA CYS A 145 -7.77 7.68 -15.36
C CYS A 145 -8.84 8.77 -15.20
N GLU A 146 -9.71 8.63 -14.23
CA GLU A 146 -10.68 9.66 -13.86
C GLU A 146 -10.02 10.72 -12.98
N PHE A 147 -9.61 11.83 -13.59
CA PHE A 147 -8.84 12.89 -12.91
C PHE A 147 -9.67 13.86 -12.12
N GLU A 148 -10.90 14.18 -12.51
CA GLU A 148 -11.68 15.24 -11.88
C GLU A 148 -11.88 14.97 -10.37
N HIS A 149 -12.38 13.79 -10.03
CA HIS A 149 -12.66 13.44 -8.64
C HIS A 149 -11.40 12.98 -7.89
N LEU A 150 -10.46 12.32 -8.60
CA LEU A 150 -9.15 11.99 -8.03
C LEU A 150 -8.40 13.26 -7.59
N ASN A 151 -8.41 14.32 -8.43
CA ASN A 151 -7.76 15.59 -8.11
C ASN A 151 -8.46 16.33 -6.97
N ARG A 152 -9.79 16.25 -6.85
CA ARG A 152 -10.52 16.80 -5.69
C ARG A 152 -10.05 16.21 -4.35
N LEU A 153 -9.65 14.91 -4.34
CA LEU A 153 -9.05 14.28 -3.18
C LEU A 153 -7.57 14.66 -3.03
N SER A 154 -6.76 14.49 -4.06
CA SER A 154 -5.30 14.65 -3.98
C SER A 154 -4.88 16.09 -3.67
N GLU A 155 -5.64 17.10 -4.14
CA GLU A 155 -5.42 18.52 -3.85
C GLU A 155 -5.59 18.87 -2.36
N LYS A 156 -6.33 18.08 -1.56
CA LYS A 156 -6.37 18.25 -0.10
C LYS A 156 -5.00 18.06 0.54
N PHE A 157 -4.12 17.37 -0.15
CA PHE A 157 -2.75 17.08 0.28
C PHE A 157 -1.69 17.89 -0.48
N GLY A 158 -2.12 18.80 -1.37
CA GLY A 158 -1.25 19.64 -2.19
C GLY A 158 -0.69 18.95 -3.43
N ILE A 159 -1.34 17.91 -3.92
CA ILE A 159 -0.93 17.14 -5.12
C ILE A 159 -2.02 17.28 -6.18
N HIS A 160 -1.65 17.60 -7.41
CA HIS A 160 -2.53 17.61 -8.57
C HIS A 160 -1.93 16.73 -9.66
N PHE A 161 -2.68 15.76 -10.16
CA PHE A 161 -2.31 14.94 -11.32
C PHE A 161 -2.64 15.71 -12.60
N ASN A 162 -1.65 15.92 -13.45
CA ASN A 162 -1.86 16.59 -14.73
C ASN A 162 -2.41 15.61 -15.76
N GLU A 163 -3.41 16.04 -16.53
CA GLU A 163 -4.05 15.23 -17.57
C GLU A 163 -3.15 15.15 -18.83
N VAL A 164 -2.06 14.43 -18.72
CA VAL A 164 -1.05 14.24 -19.77
C VAL A 164 -0.65 12.77 -19.87
N SER A 165 0.01 12.42 -21.00
CA SER A 165 0.66 11.12 -21.17
C SER A 165 2.11 11.33 -21.54
N ARG A 166 3.00 11.06 -20.59
CA ARG A 166 4.45 11.15 -20.75
C ARG A 166 5.05 9.74 -20.84
N ASN A 167 6.19 9.61 -21.53
CA ASN A 167 6.91 8.34 -21.70
C ASN A 167 6.04 7.27 -22.38
N LYS A 168 5.37 7.59 -23.49
CA LYS A 168 4.67 6.59 -24.30
C LYS A 168 5.67 5.58 -24.84
N VAL A 169 5.45 4.32 -24.55
CA VAL A 169 6.32 3.22 -24.98
C VAL A 169 5.71 2.51 -26.16
N PHE A 170 6.49 2.32 -27.23
CA PHE A 170 6.06 1.62 -28.45
C PHE A 170 6.72 0.25 -28.56
N GLY A 171 5.90 -0.80 -28.63
CA GLY A 171 6.34 -2.18 -28.75
C GLY A 171 7.16 -2.59 -27.52
N THR A 172 8.35 -3.14 -27.76
CA THR A 172 9.29 -3.60 -26.72
C THR A 172 10.44 -2.60 -26.46
N ASN A 173 10.29 -1.35 -26.86
CA ASN A 173 11.31 -0.33 -26.58
C ASN A 173 11.17 0.19 -25.14
N TYR A 174 11.50 -0.67 -24.17
CA TYR A 174 11.39 -0.36 -22.75
C TYR A 174 12.25 0.82 -22.29
N ASP A 175 13.31 1.17 -23.02
CA ASP A 175 14.13 2.35 -22.71
C ASP A 175 13.34 3.67 -22.77
N MET A 176 12.22 3.71 -23.49
CA MET A 176 11.33 4.88 -23.50
C MET A 176 10.65 5.13 -22.14
N GLY A 177 10.55 4.10 -21.31
CA GLY A 177 10.01 4.18 -19.94
C GLY A 177 11.10 4.09 -18.85
N ARG A 178 12.39 4.16 -19.22
CA ARG A 178 13.52 4.04 -18.28
C ARG A 178 13.72 5.30 -17.46
N PHE A 179 13.85 5.11 -16.15
CA PHE A 179 14.33 6.09 -15.20
C PHE A 179 15.61 5.57 -14.56
N ASP A 180 16.71 6.31 -14.65
CA ASP A 180 18.05 5.93 -14.18
C ASP A 180 18.73 7.00 -13.32
N LYS A 181 18.03 8.10 -13.03
CA LYS A 181 18.52 9.20 -12.19
C LYS A 181 17.64 9.35 -10.97
N PHE A 182 18.18 9.00 -9.83
CA PHE A 182 17.42 9.00 -8.57
C PHE A 182 18.02 9.93 -7.53
N PRO A 183 17.17 10.61 -6.73
CA PRO A 183 17.61 11.30 -5.53
C PRO A 183 18.03 10.29 -4.46
N ASN A 184 18.75 10.77 -3.44
CA ASN A 184 19.01 9.97 -2.24
C ASN A 184 17.71 9.82 -1.43
N HIS A 185 16.95 8.78 -1.73
CA HIS A 185 15.67 8.47 -1.09
C HIS A 185 15.53 6.97 -0.82
N PRO A 186 14.88 6.53 0.28
CA PRO A 186 14.76 5.12 0.63
C PRO A 186 14.20 4.22 -0.48
N ILE A 187 13.27 4.72 -1.30
CA ILE A 187 12.68 3.97 -2.43
C ILE A 187 13.76 3.53 -3.42
N PHE A 188 14.77 4.39 -3.66
CA PHE A 188 15.79 4.16 -4.68
C PHE A 188 17.11 3.63 -4.12
N LYS A 189 17.10 3.13 -2.89
CA LYS A 189 18.29 2.52 -2.28
C LYS A 189 18.71 1.27 -3.08
N ASN A 190 19.94 1.29 -3.62
CA ASN A 190 20.52 0.25 -4.48
C ASN A 190 19.74 0.02 -5.78
N ILE A 191 19.01 1.01 -6.26
CA ILE A 191 18.29 0.98 -7.54
C ILE A 191 19.10 1.79 -8.56
N THR A 192 19.33 1.20 -9.74
CA THR A 192 20.01 1.83 -10.87
C THR A 192 19.04 2.26 -11.97
N ASN A 193 17.93 1.53 -12.14
CA ASN A 193 16.87 1.94 -13.06
C ASN A 193 15.53 1.27 -12.69
N ILE A 194 14.43 1.95 -13.04
CA ILE A 194 13.07 1.43 -13.00
C ILE A 194 12.34 1.80 -14.28
N TYR A 195 11.24 1.12 -14.52
CA TYR A 195 10.35 1.34 -15.65
C TYR A 195 9.04 1.95 -15.20
N LEU A 196 8.69 3.10 -15.81
CA LEU A 196 7.35 3.73 -15.75
C LEU A 196 6.98 4.20 -17.16
N LYS A 197 5.72 4.05 -17.53
CA LYS A 197 5.23 4.45 -18.85
C LYS A 197 3.92 5.21 -18.76
N GLU A 198 3.60 5.96 -19.81
CA GLU A 198 2.28 6.58 -19.95
C GLU A 198 1.88 7.36 -18.67
N ILE A 199 2.74 8.27 -18.24
CA ILE A 199 2.72 8.86 -16.91
C ILE A 199 1.91 10.16 -16.91
N SER A 200 0.98 10.31 -15.98
CA SER A 200 0.48 11.60 -15.51
C SER A 200 1.54 12.28 -14.65
N THR A 201 2.00 13.49 -15.01
CA THR A 201 2.91 14.26 -14.18
C THR A 201 2.18 14.95 -13.02
N LEU A 202 2.91 15.46 -12.04
CA LEU A 202 2.35 16.07 -10.85
C LEU A 202 2.67 17.55 -10.75
N THR A 203 1.66 18.37 -10.42
CA THR A 203 1.84 19.76 -9.96
C THR A 203 1.66 19.81 -8.46
N LEU A 204 2.61 20.43 -7.76
CA LEU A 204 2.65 20.42 -6.30
C LEU A 204 2.43 21.80 -5.68
N LYS A 205 1.70 21.81 -4.56
CA LYS A 205 1.59 22.91 -3.60
C LYS A 205 1.97 22.39 -2.20
N ALA A 206 2.44 23.28 -1.33
CA ALA A 206 2.70 22.88 0.07
C ALA A 206 1.43 22.26 0.70
N PRO A 207 1.58 21.17 1.50
CA PRO A 207 2.81 20.61 2.05
C PRO A 207 3.50 19.54 1.19
N ALA A 208 2.99 19.21 -0.02
CA ALA A 208 3.55 18.20 -0.89
C ALA A 208 4.98 18.59 -1.36
N LYS A 209 5.82 17.58 -1.52
CA LYS A 209 7.20 17.69 -1.99
C LYS A 209 7.49 16.61 -3.02
N PRO A 210 8.33 16.90 -4.03
CA PRO A 210 8.72 15.90 -5.00
C PRO A 210 9.59 14.81 -4.37
N ILE A 211 9.40 13.57 -4.83
CA ILE A 211 10.24 12.41 -4.51
C ILE A 211 11.07 12.02 -5.74
N LEU A 212 10.47 12.00 -6.93
CA LEU A 212 11.17 11.80 -8.19
C LEU A 212 10.81 12.92 -9.15
N VAL A 213 11.85 13.55 -9.70
CA VAL A 213 11.74 14.57 -10.75
C VAL A 213 12.59 14.11 -11.93
N ASP A 214 12.03 14.19 -13.11
CA ASP A 214 12.73 13.90 -14.35
C ASP A 214 12.47 15.01 -15.39
N TYR A 215 13.53 15.63 -15.91
CA TYR A 215 13.47 16.78 -16.83
C TYR A 215 12.52 17.92 -16.40
N ASN A 216 12.47 18.25 -15.13
CA ASN A 216 11.58 19.22 -14.47
C ASN A 216 10.13 18.76 -14.21
N ASP A 217 9.72 17.61 -14.68
CA ASP A 217 8.43 17.03 -14.35
C ASP A 217 8.50 16.23 -13.07
N VAL A 218 7.56 16.47 -12.16
CA VAL A 218 7.41 15.63 -10.97
C VAL A 218 6.67 14.36 -11.36
N VAL A 219 7.29 13.20 -11.10
CA VAL A 219 6.75 11.87 -11.39
C VAL A 219 6.21 11.20 -10.13
N MET A 220 6.91 11.37 -9.00
CA MET A 220 6.49 10.88 -7.69
C MET A 220 6.54 12.00 -6.67
N ALA A 221 5.57 12.03 -5.77
CA ALA A 221 5.49 13.03 -4.70
C ALA A 221 5.10 12.41 -3.36
N GLY A 222 5.40 13.13 -2.29
CA GLY A 222 4.98 12.80 -0.94
C GLY A 222 4.45 14.01 -0.19
N SER A 223 3.43 13.81 0.63
CA SER A 223 2.85 14.86 1.45
C SER A 223 2.65 14.41 2.89
N LYS A 224 3.25 15.11 3.84
CA LYS A 224 2.99 14.93 5.27
C LYS A 224 1.71 15.67 5.62
N PHE A 225 0.71 14.96 6.13
CA PHE A 225 -0.57 15.56 6.48
C PHE A 225 -1.05 15.09 7.86
N GLY A 226 -1.08 16.02 8.82
CA GLY A 226 -1.32 15.65 10.21
C GLY A 226 -0.31 14.64 10.73
N LYS A 227 -0.79 13.51 11.25
CA LYS A 227 0.06 12.39 11.68
C LYS A 227 0.40 11.43 10.53
N GLY A 228 -0.38 11.44 9.44
CA GLY A 228 -0.27 10.53 8.30
C GLY A 228 0.62 11.03 7.17
N PHE A 229 0.52 10.33 6.06
CA PHE A 229 1.35 10.56 4.87
C PHE A 229 0.58 10.20 3.61
N VAL A 230 0.82 10.93 2.52
CA VAL A 230 0.33 10.60 1.18
C VAL A 230 1.53 10.39 0.26
N PHE A 231 1.54 9.29 -0.48
CA PHE A 231 2.42 9.04 -1.60
C PHE A 231 1.61 9.09 -2.90
N ALA A 232 2.12 9.72 -3.93
CA ALA A 232 1.48 9.82 -5.23
C ALA A 232 2.47 9.53 -6.36
N VAL A 233 2.01 8.83 -7.38
CA VAL A 233 2.73 8.54 -8.63
C VAL A 233 1.75 8.49 -9.79
N GLY A 234 2.18 8.95 -10.95
CA GLY A 234 1.32 9.08 -12.13
C GLY A 234 1.23 7.84 -13.03
N ASP A 235 1.70 6.70 -12.58
CA ASP A 235 1.66 5.41 -13.29
C ASP A 235 1.49 4.28 -12.27
N PRO A 236 0.57 3.33 -12.49
CA PRO A 236 0.40 2.17 -11.61
C PRO A 236 1.46 1.08 -11.85
N TRP A 237 2.70 1.44 -11.96
CA TRP A 237 3.91 0.68 -12.38
C TRP A 237 4.20 -0.63 -11.62
N LEU A 238 3.33 -1.02 -10.69
CA LEU A 238 3.50 -2.15 -9.77
C LEU A 238 2.70 -3.39 -10.20
N TYR A 239 2.15 -3.39 -11.41
CA TYR A 239 1.37 -4.52 -11.91
C TYR A 239 2.25 -5.66 -12.46
N ASN A 240 1.68 -6.86 -12.49
CA ASN A 240 2.38 -8.13 -12.63
C ASN A 240 3.36 -8.19 -13.81
N GLU A 241 3.01 -7.64 -14.99
CA GLU A 241 3.83 -7.80 -16.19
C GLU A 241 5.19 -7.09 -16.12
N TYR A 242 5.32 -6.07 -15.28
CA TYR A 242 6.56 -5.30 -15.11
C TYR A 242 7.15 -5.44 -13.71
N PHE A 243 6.57 -6.30 -12.89
CA PHE A 243 6.93 -6.39 -11.50
C PHE A 243 8.13 -7.32 -11.24
N ASP A 244 8.18 -8.50 -11.87
CA ASP A 244 9.16 -9.54 -11.62
C ASP A 244 9.87 -10.04 -12.90
N HIS A 245 10.20 -9.16 -13.81
CA HIS A 245 10.86 -9.47 -15.09
C HIS A 245 10.05 -10.35 -16.05
N LYS A 246 8.72 -10.49 -15.86
CA LYS A 246 7.88 -11.25 -16.80
C LYS A 246 7.93 -10.70 -18.22
N LYS A 247 8.03 -9.36 -18.33
CA LYS A 247 8.16 -8.67 -19.62
C LYS A 247 9.34 -7.70 -19.69
N LEU A 248 9.80 -7.17 -18.55
CA LEU A 248 10.93 -6.25 -18.53
C LEU A 248 12.25 -6.99 -18.70
N PRO A 249 13.26 -6.40 -19.38
CA PRO A 249 14.65 -6.85 -19.32
C PRO A 249 15.15 -6.96 -17.87
N GLU A 250 16.11 -7.88 -17.63
CA GLU A 250 16.61 -8.23 -16.29
C GLU A 250 17.27 -7.05 -15.54
N ASP A 251 17.69 -6.00 -16.24
CA ASP A 251 18.34 -4.85 -15.65
C ASP A 251 17.34 -3.86 -14.99
N PHE A 252 16.04 -3.97 -15.28
CA PHE A 252 15.02 -3.16 -14.57
C PHE A 252 14.71 -3.71 -13.18
N GLN A 253 14.62 -2.82 -12.20
CA GLN A 253 14.52 -3.17 -10.78
C GLN A 253 13.19 -2.73 -10.15
N ASN A 254 12.07 -2.92 -10.88
CA ASN A 254 10.75 -2.54 -10.39
C ASN A 254 10.37 -3.29 -9.11
N PHE A 255 10.69 -4.58 -9.02
CA PHE A 255 10.43 -5.39 -7.82
C PHE A 255 11.17 -4.87 -6.58
N GLU A 256 12.47 -4.59 -6.71
CA GLU A 256 13.30 -4.08 -5.62
C GLU A 256 12.86 -2.68 -5.18
N ALA A 257 12.52 -1.83 -6.13
CA ALA A 257 12.02 -0.49 -5.85
C ALA A 257 10.65 -0.54 -5.15
N ALA A 258 9.76 -1.44 -5.58
CA ALA A 258 8.48 -1.69 -4.91
C ALA A 258 8.68 -2.20 -3.47
N LYS A 259 9.61 -3.14 -3.26
CA LYS A 259 9.97 -3.62 -1.92
C LYS A 259 10.44 -2.49 -1.02
N ASN A 260 11.34 -1.65 -1.52
CA ASN A 260 11.82 -0.47 -0.81
C ASN A 260 10.68 0.51 -0.50
N LEU A 261 9.79 0.77 -1.47
CA LEU A 261 8.62 1.64 -1.31
C LEU A 261 7.71 1.16 -0.18
N PHE A 262 7.31 -0.13 -0.20
CA PHE A 262 6.40 -0.66 0.82
C PHE A 262 7.05 -0.76 2.19
N GLN A 263 8.35 -1.10 2.30
CA GLN A 263 9.07 -1.01 3.56
C GLN A 263 9.06 0.41 4.13
N TRP A 264 9.28 1.41 3.27
CA TRP A 264 9.28 2.82 3.68
C TRP A 264 7.88 3.30 4.07
N LEU A 265 6.82 2.95 3.31
CA LEU A 265 5.44 3.32 3.63
C LEU A 265 4.93 2.64 4.91
N LEU A 266 5.23 1.34 5.08
CA LEU A 266 4.90 0.61 6.31
C LEU A 266 5.54 1.25 7.54
N ASN A 267 6.77 1.76 7.43
CA ASN A 267 7.43 2.48 8.53
C ASN A 267 6.81 3.85 8.84
N LYS A 268 6.08 4.46 7.89
CA LYS A 268 5.36 5.72 8.12
C LYS A 268 3.98 5.53 8.73
N ALA A 269 3.34 4.41 8.44
CA ALA A 269 2.00 4.13 8.93
C ALA A 269 1.99 3.93 10.45
N THR A 270 1.06 4.60 11.12
CA THR A 270 0.76 4.41 12.54
C THR A 270 -0.57 3.68 12.68
N ILE A 271 -0.67 2.81 13.69
CA ILE A 271 -1.95 2.20 14.04
C ILE A 271 -2.83 3.29 14.66
N ILE A 272 -4.03 3.45 14.13
CA ILE A 272 -5.01 4.44 14.60
C ILE A 272 -5.84 3.77 15.68
N ASN A 273 -5.62 4.16 16.94
CA ASN A 273 -6.35 3.66 18.11
C ASN A 273 -7.63 4.49 18.34
#